data_6b810ce0e27dda779ce7bba9124c8c00
#
_entry.id   6b810ce0e27dda779ce7bba9124c8c00
#
_cell.length_a   1.000
_cell.length_b   1.000
_cell.length_c   1.000
_cell.angle_alpha   90.00
_cell.angle_beta   90.00
_cell.angle_gamma   90.00
#
_symmetry.space_group_name_H-M   'P 1'
#
loop_
_entity.id
_entity.type
_entity.pdbx_description
1 polymer ?
#
loop_
_entity_poly.entity_id
_entity_poly.type
_entity_poly.pdbx_seq_one_letter_code
_entity_poly.pdbx_strand_id
1 'polypeptide(L)'
;MAEFTVKTIEGDVMTGANKILFIKGTSAVNSDTFTVSGLTTVAGAYLVSSTGVAGTCTFATNVITVTNGAALTWTGLCWGS
;
A
#
# COMPACT_ATOMS: atom_id res chain seq x y z
N MET A 1 11.25 -10.87 0.11
CA MET A 1 9.95 -10.30 -0.17
C MET A 1 8.88 -11.08 0.51
N ALA A 2 8.17 -10.43 1.35
CA ALA A 2 7.07 -11.01 2.09
C ALA A 2 5.97 -9.98 2.20
N GLU A 3 4.82 -10.39 2.68
CA GLU A 3 3.75 -9.47 2.98
C GLU A 3 4.14 -8.60 4.17
N PHE A 4 3.65 -7.37 4.23
CA PHE A 4 3.85 -6.50 5.38
C PHE A 4 3.42 -7.23 6.65
N THR A 5 4.17 -7.06 7.73
CA THR A 5 3.91 -7.77 8.98
C THR A 5 2.68 -7.24 9.71
N VAL A 6 2.43 -5.94 9.62
CA VAL A 6 1.23 -5.30 10.18
C VAL A 6 0.54 -4.58 9.05
N LYS A 7 -0.76 -4.82 8.87
CA LYS A 7 -1.54 -4.18 7.82
C LYS A 7 -2.86 -3.69 8.37
N THR A 8 -3.19 -2.46 8.06
CA THR A 8 -4.49 -1.87 8.36
C THR A 8 -5.02 -1.20 7.11
N ILE A 9 -6.27 -1.50 6.79
CA ILE A 9 -6.98 -0.87 5.66
C ILE A 9 -8.21 -0.21 6.24
N GLU A 10 -8.33 1.11 6.05
CA GLU A 10 -9.42 1.89 6.61
C GLU A 10 -10.03 2.79 5.55
N GLY A 11 -11.30 3.11 5.74
CA GLY A 11 -12.02 3.96 4.82
C GLY A 11 -12.41 3.22 3.56
N ASP A 12 -13.34 3.80 2.83
CA ASP A 12 -13.80 3.27 1.57
C ASP A 12 -14.57 4.38 0.89
N VAL A 13 -13.87 5.19 0.10
CA VAL A 13 -14.47 6.31 -0.59
C VAL A 13 -14.64 5.93 -2.05
N MET A 14 -15.89 5.90 -2.50
CA MET A 14 -16.21 5.57 -3.88
C MET A 14 -16.16 6.82 -4.75
N THR A 15 -15.47 6.74 -5.87
CA THR A 15 -15.42 7.81 -6.86
C THR A 15 -15.73 7.21 -8.24
N GLY A 16 -17.01 7.06 -8.54
CA GLY A 16 -17.42 6.34 -9.75
C GLY A 16 -17.10 4.86 -9.63
N ALA A 17 -16.33 4.32 -10.55
CA ALA A 17 -15.95 2.91 -10.56
C ALA A 17 -14.77 2.59 -9.65
N ASN A 18 -14.12 3.62 -9.09
CA ASN A 18 -12.92 3.44 -8.28
C ASN A 18 -13.23 3.64 -6.80
N LYS A 19 -12.38 3.05 -5.97
CA LYS A 19 -12.39 3.23 -4.52
C LYS A 19 -11.07 3.83 -4.08
N ILE A 20 -11.12 4.60 -2.99
CA ILE A 20 -9.92 5.10 -2.32
C ILE A 20 -9.91 4.51 -0.92
N LEU A 21 -8.80 3.87 -0.57
CA LEU A 21 -8.63 3.25 0.74
C LEU A 21 -7.41 3.85 1.42
N PHE A 22 -7.51 4.05 2.72
CA PHE A 22 -6.37 4.47 3.54
C PHE A 22 -5.70 3.22 4.09
N ILE A 23 -4.40 3.12 3.92
CA ILE A 23 -3.63 1.95 4.29
C ILE A 23 -2.46 2.35 5.17
N LYS A 24 -2.09 1.45 6.06
CA LYS A 24 -0.85 1.57 6.83
C LYS A 24 -0.34 0.17 7.16
N GLY A 25 0.96 0.06 7.32
CA GLY A 25 1.57 -1.22 7.64
C GLY A 25 3.05 -1.10 7.89
N THR A 26 3.65 -2.21 8.25
CA THR A 26 5.08 -2.27 8.56
C THR A 26 5.75 -3.26 7.62
N SER A 27 6.77 -2.80 6.92
CA SER A 27 7.61 -3.65 6.08
C SER A 27 8.86 -4.06 6.86
N ALA A 28 9.45 -5.20 6.46
CA ALA A 28 10.65 -5.71 7.09
C ALA A 28 11.88 -5.56 6.18
N VAL A 29 11.73 -5.81 4.90
CA VAL A 29 12.82 -5.74 3.92
C VAL A 29 12.36 -5.01 2.67
N ASN A 30 13.31 -4.64 1.82
CA ASN A 30 12.98 -4.07 0.51
C ASN A 30 12.13 -5.04 -0.31
N SER A 31 11.24 -4.46 -1.09
CA SER A 31 10.31 -5.20 -1.96
C SER A 31 9.27 -6.04 -1.21
N ASP A 32 9.02 -5.73 0.05
CA ASP A 32 7.88 -6.31 0.74
C ASP A 32 6.58 -5.86 0.07
N THR A 33 5.56 -6.69 0.17
CA THR A 33 4.30 -6.49 -0.54
C THR A 33 3.17 -6.18 0.43
N PHE A 34 2.22 -5.40 -0.07
CA PHE A 34 0.98 -5.08 0.64
C PHE A 34 -0.19 -5.49 -0.26
N THR A 35 -0.88 -6.55 0.11
CA THR A 35 -2.05 -7.00 -0.62
C THR A 35 -3.27 -6.21 -0.14
N VAL A 36 -3.94 -5.53 -1.06
CA VAL A 36 -5.11 -4.71 -0.74
C VAL A 36 -6.38 -5.54 -0.95
N SER A 37 -6.88 -6.10 0.15
CA SER A 37 -8.02 -7.02 0.07
C SER A 37 -9.33 -6.36 -0.36
N GLY A 38 -9.43 -5.04 -0.28
CA GLY A 38 -10.62 -4.30 -0.70
C GLY A 38 -10.68 -3.97 -2.19
N LEU A 39 -9.62 -4.27 -2.94
CA LEU A 39 -9.53 -3.95 -4.36
C LEU A 39 -9.25 -5.19 -5.18
N THR A 40 -9.75 -5.21 -6.40
CA THR A 40 -9.38 -6.21 -7.40
C THR A 40 -8.13 -5.79 -8.15
N THR A 41 -8.03 -4.50 -8.45
CA THR A 41 -6.90 -3.93 -9.18
C THR A 41 -6.52 -2.59 -8.56
N VAL A 42 -5.26 -2.45 -8.18
CA VAL A 42 -4.71 -1.18 -7.69
C VAL A 42 -4.28 -0.35 -8.90
N ALA A 43 -4.85 0.83 -9.02
CA ALA A 43 -4.48 1.79 -10.07
C ALA A 43 -3.35 2.71 -9.64
N GLY A 44 -3.22 2.97 -8.35
CA GLY A 44 -2.15 3.79 -7.82
C GLY A 44 -2.11 3.73 -6.29
N ALA A 45 -0.99 4.17 -5.73
CA ALA A 45 -0.82 4.25 -4.29
C ALA A 45 0.24 5.30 -3.95
N TYR A 46 0.11 5.85 -2.76
CA TYR A 46 1.09 6.77 -2.21
C TYR A 46 1.32 6.42 -0.75
N LEU A 47 2.55 6.09 -0.43
CA LEU A 47 2.94 5.70 0.93
C LEU A 47 4.11 6.56 1.38
N VAL A 48 4.04 6.98 2.63
CA VAL A 48 5.12 7.75 3.27
C VAL A 48 5.51 7.03 4.54
N SER A 49 6.80 6.87 4.76
CA SER A 49 7.30 6.24 5.98
C SER A 49 7.20 7.17 7.17
N SER A 50 7.32 6.60 8.37
CA SER A 50 7.36 7.37 9.61
C SER A 50 8.54 8.34 9.68
N THR A 51 9.56 8.14 8.84
CA THR A 51 10.72 9.03 8.75
C THR A 51 10.58 10.05 7.62
N GLY A 52 9.43 10.08 6.94
CA GLY A 52 9.16 11.06 5.88
C GLY A 52 9.64 10.66 4.49
N VAL A 53 10.06 9.43 4.30
CA VAL A 53 10.54 8.95 3.00
C VAL A 53 9.35 8.44 2.18
N ALA A 54 9.23 8.90 0.94
CA ALA A 54 8.20 8.42 0.03
C ALA A 54 8.54 7.01 -0.46
N GLY A 55 7.54 6.13 -0.47
CA GLY A 55 7.71 4.77 -0.98
C GLY A 55 7.76 4.74 -2.49
N THR A 56 8.67 3.94 -3.03
CA THR A 56 8.69 3.63 -4.46
C THR A 56 7.86 2.38 -4.66
N CYS A 57 6.70 2.54 -5.26
CA CYS A 57 5.69 1.48 -5.36
C CYS A 57 5.56 0.98 -6.78
N THR A 58 5.37 -0.34 -6.91
CA THR A 58 4.93 -0.97 -8.15
C THR A 58 3.68 -1.78 -7.84
N PHE A 59 2.86 -2.03 -8.87
CA PHE A 59 1.56 -2.65 -8.66
C PHE A 59 1.38 -3.84 -9.61
N ALA A 60 0.78 -4.90 -9.09
CA ALA A 60 0.33 -6.03 -9.89
C ALA A 60 -0.98 -6.53 -9.28
N THR A 61 -2.06 -6.50 -10.05
CA THR A 61 -3.41 -6.80 -9.57
C THR A 61 -3.75 -5.97 -8.33
N ASN A 62 -3.98 -6.58 -7.18
CA ASN A 62 -4.26 -5.88 -5.93
C ASN A 62 -3.06 -5.87 -4.98
N VAL A 63 -1.86 -6.07 -5.49
CA VAL A 63 -0.64 -6.14 -4.67
C VAL A 63 0.23 -4.92 -4.95
N ILE A 64 0.62 -4.23 -3.89
CA ILE A 64 1.57 -3.12 -3.93
C ILE A 64 2.91 -3.63 -3.45
N THR A 65 3.97 -3.41 -4.23
CA THR A 65 5.33 -3.72 -3.82
C THR A 65 6.06 -2.41 -3.51
N VAL A 66 6.59 -2.28 -2.30
CA VAL A 66 7.36 -1.11 -1.89
C VAL A 66 8.83 -1.47 -1.98
N THR A 67 9.49 -1.02 -3.04
CA THR A 67 10.84 -1.46 -3.36
C THR A 67 11.91 -0.91 -2.40
N ASN A 68 11.64 0.21 -1.73
CA ASN A 68 12.55 0.82 -0.76
C ASN A 68 12.04 0.69 0.68
N GLY A 69 11.38 -0.42 1.00
CA GLY A 69 10.60 -0.58 2.22
C GLY A 69 11.31 -1.24 3.40
N ALA A 70 12.64 -1.23 3.50
CA ALA A 70 13.33 -1.95 4.57
C ALA A 70 12.98 -1.39 5.95
N ALA A 71 12.40 -2.23 6.83
CA ALA A 71 12.17 -1.98 8.26
C ALA A 71 11.51 -0.64 8.58
N LEU A 72 10.45 -0.28 7.82
CA LEU A 72 9.76 1.00 8.01
C LEU A 72 8.28 0.80 8.26
N THR A 73 7.68 1.77 8.94
CA THR A 73 6.23 1.89 9.08
C THR A 73 5.72 2.87 8.04
N TRP A 74 4.72 2.45 7.29
CA TRP A 74 4.18 3.20 6.15
C TRP A 74 2.74 3.60 6.41
N THR A 75 2.39 4.79 5.97
CA THR A 75 1.01 5.31 6.01
C THR A 75 0.72 5.96 4.67
N GLY A 76 -0.44 5.75 4.14
CA GLY A 76 -0.81 6.39 2.90
C GLY A 76 -2.17 5.95 2.40
N LEU A 77 -2.35 6.01 1.09
CA LEU A 77 -3.61 5.65 0.46
C LEU A 77 -3.35 4.94 -0.85
N CYS A 78 -4.36 4.19 -1.28
CA CYS A 78 -4.35 3.55 -2.59
C CYS A 78 -5.74 3.69 -3.21
N TRP A 79 -5.80 3.50 -4.52
CA TRP A 79 -7.06 3.58 -5.24
C TRP A 79 -7.05 2.56 -6.39
N GLY A 80 -8.25 2.18 -6.77
CA GLY A 80 -8.45 1.22 -7.83
C GLY A 80 -9.89 0.73 -7.87
N SER A 81 -10.09 -0.42 -8.45
CA SER A 81 -11.44 -0.97 -8.61
C SER A 81 -11.63 -2.33 -7.93
#